data_9b848a52c248505447bc7fcd7a5f5e16
#
_entry.id   9b848a52c248505447bc7fcd7a5f5e16
#
_cell.length_a   1.000
_cell.length_b   1.000
_cell.length_c   1.000
_cell.angle_alpha   90.00
_cell.angle_beta   90.00
_cell.angle_gamma   90.00
#
_symmetry.space_group_name_H-M   'P 1'
#
loop_
_entity.id
_entity.type
_entity.pdbx_description
1 polymer ?
#
loop_
_entity_poly.entity_id
_entity_poly.type
_entity_poly.pdbx_seq_one_letter_code
_entity_poly.pdbx_strand_id
1 'polypeptide(L)'
;MIELTFDGDVTTERQAVFERSAARWDQVVNTGFDPIDVRGATLTGVRIDVSIRPIDGANGVLGQAGPTILRQGTELPLTGIMEFDQADVVSLETGGRFEDVILHEMAHVLGFGTLWLRQNLIAGTGTMDPRFVGTSASREFADLDPQGGNAVPISNTGGAGTRESHWRELVFGDELLTGFLSGGVRPLSRLSIASFEDIGYQVDYSSADPFELPNFRNLAMMGITEAVRICDLCRMARTEPVVLGAEAG
;
A
#
# COMPACT_ATOMS: atom_id res chain seq x y z
N MET A 1 -1.75 13.57 10.17
CA MET A 1 -2.42 12.29 10.51
C MET A 1 -1.39 11.17 10.69
N ILE A 2 -0.37 11.05 9.84
CA ILE A 2 0.68 10.03 9.95
C ILE A 2 1.85 10.58 10.78
N GLU A 3 2.20 9.84 11.84
CA GLU A 3 3.36 10.12 12.69
C GLU A 3 4.45 9.08 12.39
N LEU A 4 5.66 9.54 12.09
CA LEU A 4 6.80 8.67 11.79
C LEU A 4 7.75 8.62 12.99
N THR A 5 8.21 7.41 13.32
CA THR A 5 9.34 7.19 14.21
C THR A 5 10.42 6.45 13.44
N PHE A 6 11.67 6.80 13.68
CA PHE A 6 12.79 6.25 12.93
C PHE A 6 13.74 5.51 13.86
N ASP A 7 14.10 4.28 13.47
CA ASP A 7 15.08 3.46 14.19
C ASP A 7 16.41 3.43 13.44
N GLY A 8 17.51 3.59 14.19
CA GLY A 8 18.88 3.33 13.77
C GLY A 8 19.38 4.14 12.57
N ASP A 9 19.51 3.49 11.43
CA ASP A 9 20.31 3.98 10.31
C ASP A 9 19.54 4.84 9.27
N VAL A 10 18.38 5.38 9.63
CA VAL A 10 17.63 6.29 8.74
C VAL A 10 18.22 7.70 8.82
N THR A 11 19.00 8.09 7.80
CA THR A 11 19.62 9.43 7.76
C THR A 11 18.57 10.55 7.66
N THR A 12 18.95 11.78 8.01
CA THR A 12 18.06 12.95 7.94
C THR A 12 17.50 13.17 6.52
N GLU A 13 18.32 12.92 5.50
CA GLU A 13 17.92 13.05 4.10
C GLU A 13 16.83 12.02 3.74
N ARG A 14 16.98 10.79 4.23
CA ARG A 14 15.97 9.73 4.06
C ARG A 14 14.71 10.02 4.85
N GLN A 15 14.83 10.48 6.10
CA GLN A 15 13.66 10.90 6.90
C GLN A 15 12.82 11.91 6.14
N ALA A 16 13.43 12.90 5.49
CA ALA A 16 12.71 13.89 4.69
C ALA A 16 11.93 13.27 3.51
N VAL A 17 12.38 12.13 2.92
CA VAL A 17 11.61 11.41 1.90
C VAL A 17 10.38 10.75 2.51
N PHE A 18 10.53 10.07 3.65
CA PHE A 18 9.41 9.49 4.39
C PHE A 18 8.38 10.53 4.82
N GLU A 19 8.83 11.69 5.31
CA GLU A 19 7.95 12.79 5.72
C GLU A 19 7.15 13.36 4.54
N ARG A 20 7.77 13.51 3.36
CA ARG A 20 7.03 13.91 2.15
C ARG A 20 5.98 12.89 1.74
N SER A 21 6.32 11.61 1.79
CA SER A 21 5.39 10.52 1.50
C SER A 21 4.22 10.50 2.48
N ALA A 22 4.48 10.70 3.78
CA ALA A 22 3.45 10.83 4.80
C ALA A 22 2.54 12.04 4.53
N ALA A 23 3.13 13.19 4.19
CA ALA A 23 2.38 14.40 3.84
C ALA A 23 1.52 14.19 2.58
N ARG A 24 1.99 13.40 1.60
CA ARG A 24 1.19 13.03 0.42
C ARG A 24 -0.02 12.18 0.81
N TRP A 25 0.17 11.18 1.68
CA TRP A 25 -0.94 10.37 2.18
C TRP A 25 -1.89 11.16 3.08
N ASP A 26 -1.41 12.12 3.86
CA ASP A 26 -2.25 13.02 4.67
C ASP A 26 -3.16 13.93 3.82
N GLN A 27 -2.81 14.17 2.55
CA GLN A 27 -3.70 14.83 1.58
C GLN A 27 -4.78 13.89 1.05
N VAL A 28 -4.49 12.61 0.95
CA VAL A 28 -5.40 11.58 0.40
C VAL A 28 -6.41 11.12 1.44
N VAL A 29 -5.93 10.76 2.64
CA VAL A 29 -6.75 10.24 3.74
C VAL A 29 -6.81 11.29 4.85
N ASN A 30 -7.98 11.88 5.04
CA ASN A 30 -8.20 12.99 5.95
C ASN A 30 -9.14 12.65 7.13
N THR A 31 -9.22 11.37 7.47
CA THR A 31 -10.06 10.88 8.56
C THR A 31 -9.62 11.49 9.90
N GLY A 32 -10.52 12.19 10.55
CA GLY A 32 -10.33 12.60 11.93
C GLY A 32 -10.47 11.40 12.88
N PHE A 33 -9.46 11.16 13.69
CA PHE A 33 -9.50 10.08 14.68
C PHE A 33 -9.59 10.62 16.09
N ASP A 34 -10.42 9.96 16.92
CA ASP A 34 -10.39 10.21 18.36
C ASP A 34 -9.02 9.82 18.94
N PRO A 35 -8.48 10.61 19.86
CA PRO A 35 -7.24 10.30 20.55
C PRO A 35 -7.34 8.97 21.29
N ILE A 36 -6.31 8.14 21.19
CA ILE A 36 -6.20 6.86 21.90
C ILE A 36 -4.85 6.77 22.59
N ASP A 37 -4.84 6.40 23.85
CA ASP A 37 -3.62 6.16 24.61
C ASP A 37 -3.09 4.75 24.34
N VAL A 38 -1.85 4.68 23.84
CA VAL A 38 -1.15 3.42 23.59
C VAL A 38 0.22 3.47 24.21
N ARG A 39 0.47 2.60 25.17
CA ARG A 39 1.78 2.47 25.85
C ARG A 39 2.36 3.81 26.34
N GLY A 40 1.49 4.71 26.83
CA GLY A 40 1.89 6.00 27.39
C GLY A 40 2.06 7.13 26.36
N ALA A 41 1.69 6.91 25.10
CA ALA A 41 1.59 7.94 24.07
C ALA A 41 0.14 8.10 23.63
N THR A 42 -0.33 9.32 23.48
CA THR A 42 -1.66 9.63 22.91
C THR A 42 -1.53 9.77 21.40
N LEU A 43 -2.15 8.87 20.63
CA LEU A 43 -2.14 8.88 19.18
C LEU A 43 -3.43 9.46 18.62
N THR A 44 -3.31 10.45 17.75
CA THR A 44 -4.43 11.08 17.01
C THR A 44 -4.48 10.66 15.54
N GLY A 45 -3.61 9.75 15.12
CA GLY A 45 -3.47 9.28 13.76
C GLY A 45 -2.89 7.86 13.71
N VAL A 46 -2.16 7.58 12.67
CA VAL A 46 -1.42 6.32 12.49
C VAL A 46 0.06 6.58 12.76
N ARG A 47 0.63 5.87 13.74
CA ARG A 47 2.08 5.89 13.98
C ARG A 47 2.74 4.77 13.21
N ILE A 48 3.79 5.10 12.46
CA ILE A 48 4.57 4.15 11.66
C ILE A 48 6.01 4.14 12.15
N ASP A 49 6.46 2.99 12.61
CA ASP A 49 7.85 2.77 13.00
C ASP A 49 8.63 2.35 11.75
N VAL A 50 9.61 3.16 11.35
CA VAL A 50 10.40 3.01 10.12
C VAL A 50 11.80 2.54 10.45
N SER A 51 12.29 1.51 9.74
CA SER A 51 13.68 1.08 9.84
C SER A 51 14.28 0.74 8.47
N ILE A 52 15.60 0.94 8.35
CA ILE A 52 16.41 0.45 7.23
C ILE A 52 17.43 -0.51 7.82
N ARG A 53 17.36 -1.78 7.43
CA ARG A 53 18.19 -2.85 8.01
C ARG A 53 18.45 -3.96 6.99
N PRO A 54 19.46 -4.81 7.17
CA PRO A 54 19.62 -6.00 6.34
C PRO A 54 18.41 -6.92 6.49
N ILE A 55 17.78 -7.29 5.37
CA ILE A 55 16.66 -8.26 5.31
C ILE A 55 17.15 -9.54 4.64
N ASP A 56 17.31 -9.55 3.32
CA ASP A 56 17.74 -10.73 2.56
C ASP A 56 18.74 -10.38 1.44
N GLY A 57 19.20 -9.13 1.38
CA GLY A 57 20.21 -8.63 0.46
C GLY A 57 19.67 -8.16 -0.88
N ALA A 58 20.57 -7.65 -1.72
CA ALA A 58 20.22 -6.96 -2.94
C ALA A 58 19.37 -7.80 -3.91
N ASN A 59 18.35 -7.16 -4.50
CA ASN A 59 17.37 -7.73 -5.44
C ASN A 59 16.46 -8.83 -4.83
N GLY A 60 16.38 -8.89 -3.52
CA GLY A 60 15.43 -9.70 -2.79
C GLY A 60 14.17 -8.90 -2.41
N VAL A 61 13.87 -8.87 -1.12
CA VAL A 61 12.79 -8.08 -0.52
C VAL A 61 13.23 -6.62 -0.39
N LEU A 62 12.66 -5.70 -1.18
CA LEU A 62 13.02 -4.27 -1.13
C LEU A 62 12.57 -3.60 0.17
N GLY A 63 11.39 -3.95 0.67
CA GLY A 63 10.82 -3.46 1.91
C GLY A 63 9.68 -4.37 2.37
N GLN A 64 9.14 -4.14 3.52
CA GLN A 64 7.95 -4.83 4.03
C GLN A 64 7.22 -3.88 4.98
N ALA A 65 5.88 -3.86 4.88
CA ALA A 65 5.07 -2.94 5.64
C ALA A 65 3.70 -3.52 5.98
N GLY A 66 3.13 -3.04 7.07
CA GLY A 66 1.76 -3.41 7.44
C GLY A 66 1.35 -2.82 8.79
N PRO A 67 0.04 -2.84 9.08
CA PRO A 67 -0.48 -2.43 10.37
C PRO A 67 -0.10 -3.45 11.44
N THR A 68 0.17 -2.96 12.65
CA THR A 68 0.48 -3.81 13.83
C THR A 68 -0.62 -3.78 14.87
N ILE A 69 -1.29 -2.62 15.05
CA ILE A 69 -2.44 -2.47 15.94
C ILE A 69 -3.54 -1.76 15.17
N LEU A 70 -4.76 -2.28 15.30
CA LEU A 70 -5.96 -1.68 14.74
C LEU A 70 -6.80 -1.01 15.84
N ARG A 71 -7.53 0.04 15.47
CA ARG A 71 -8.51 0.73 16.33
C ARG A 71 -9.70 -0.17 16.59
N GLN A 72 -10.15 -0.23 17.82
CA GLN A 72 -11.41 -0.90 18.15
C GLN A 72 -12.59 -0.20 17.45
N GLY A 73 -13.49 -0.98 16.90
CA GLY A 73 -14.72 -0.52 16.23
C GLY A 73 -14.55 -0.21 14.75
N THR A 74 -13.57 0.60 14.36
CA THR A 74 -13.33 0.91 12.94
C THR A 74 -12.43 -0.10 12.25
N GLU A 75 -11.61 -0.82 13.01
CA GLU A 75 -10.52 -1.68 12.52
C GLU A 75 -9.52 -0.95 11.58
N LEU A 76 -9.49 0.38 11.61
CA LEU A 76 -8.47 1.17 10.91
C LEU A 76 -7.14 1.12 11.67
N PRO A 77 -6.00 1.19 10.98
CA PRO A 77 -4.68 1.17 11.59
C PRO A 77 -4.48 2.26 12.64
N LEU A 78 -3.87 1.89 13.75
CA LEU A 78 -3.43 2.79 14.81
C LEU A 78 -1.91 2.86 14.85
N THR A 79 -1.25 1.72 14.65
CA THR A 79 0.20 1.65 14.48
C THR A 79 0.55 0.69 13.35
N GLY A 80 1.73 0.88 12.77
CA GLY A 80 2.29 -0.01 11.76
C GLY A 80 3.80 0.07 11.71
N ILE A 81 4.40 -0.75 10.87
CA ILE A 81 5.84 -0.77 10.64
C ILE A 81 6.14 -0.72 9.15
N MET A 82 7.27 -0.14 8.82
CA MET A 82 7.88 -0.16 7.50
C MET A 82 9.36 -0.49 7.65
N GLU A 83 9.81 -1.54 6.96
CA GLU A 83 11.21 -1.97 6.98
C GLU A 83 11.73 -2.07 5.55
N PHE A 84 12.92 -1.53 5.28
CA PHE A 84 13.55 -1.54 3.97
C PHE A 84 14.87 -2.28 4.01
N ASP A 85 15.18 -3.05 2.94
CA ASP A 85 16.50 -3.70 2.85
C ASP A 85 17.57 -2.66 2.56
N GLN A 86 18.56 -2.60 3.46
CA GLN A 86 19.69 -1.69 3.36
C GLN A 86 20.47 -1.86 2.04
N ALA A 87 20.52 -3.07 1.50
CA ALA A 87 21.26 -3.36 0.27
C ALA A 87 20.59 -2.77 -0.98
N ASP A 88 19.25 -2.61 -0.95
CA ASP A 88 18.49 -2.10 -2.09
C ASP A 88 18.25 -0.59 -2.05
N VAL A 89 18.23 0.03 -0.86
CA VAL A 89 17.91 1.45 -0.69
C VAL A 89 18.78 2.35 -1.56
N VAL A 90 20.10 2.12 -1.63
CA VAL A 90 21.01 2.93 -2.44
C VAL A 90 20.69 2.84 -3.94
N SER A 91 20.29 1.66 -4.42
CA SER A 91 19.88 1.46 -5.81
C SER A 91 18.56 2.17 -6.10
N LEU A 92 17.61 2.11 -5.18
CA LEU A 92 16.31 2.81 -5.29
C LEU A 92 16.49 4.33 -5.29
N GLU A 93 17.37 4.87 -4.43
CA GLU A 93 17.72 6.30 -4.40
C GLU A 93 18.36 6.74 -5.71
N THR A 94 19.36 6.00 -6.20
CA THR A 94 20.06 6.29 -7.44
C THR A 94 19.15 6.24 -8.65
N GLY A 95 18.21 5.30 -8.65
CA GLY A 95 17.19 5.14 -9.69
C GLY A 95 16.01 6.12 -9.58
N GLY A 96 15.97 6.97 -8.53
CA GLY A 96 14.86 7.90 -8.28
C GLY A 96 13.53 7.18 -7.94
N ARG A 97 13.60 5.98 -7.35
CA ARG A 97 12.45 5.11 -7.07
C ARG A 97 12.12 4.97 -5.59
N PHE A 98 12.97 5.49 -4.73
CA PHE A 98 12.83 5.27 -3.30
C PHE A 98 11.52 5.86 -2.74
N GLU A 99 11.12 7.05 -3.21
CA GLU A 99 9.86 7.69 -2.79
C GLU A 99 8.63 6.90 -3.28
N ASP A 100 8.65 6.36 -4.51
CA ASP A 100 7.57 5.51 -5.03
C ASP A 100 7.37 4.26 -4.16
N VAL A 101 8.47 3.61 -3.76
CA VAL A 101 8.42 2.43 -2.88
C VAL A 101 7.93 2.80 -1.50
N ILE A 102 8.37 3.93 -0.92
CA ILE A 102 7.86 4.41 0.38
C ILE A 102 6.36 4.68 0.32
N LEU A 103 5.87 5.37 -0.72
CA LEU A 103 4.45 5.64 -0.92
C LEU A 103 3.65 4.34 -1.01
N HIS A 104 4.15 3.36 -1.75
CA HIS A 104 3.53 2.06 -1.91
C HIS A 104 3.45 1.29 -0.57
N GLU A 105 4.56 1.18 0.15
CA GLU A 105 4.61 0.48 1.43
C GLU A 105 3.73 1.17 2.50
N MET A 106 3.68 2.49 2.48
CA MET A 106 2.82 3.25 3.39
C MET A 106 1.32 2.95 3.15
N ALA A 107 0.92 2.69 1.91
CA ALA A 107 -0.44 2.23 1.58
C ALA A 107 -0.79 0.92 2.29
N HIS A 108 0.17 -0.02 2.38
CA HIS A 108 -0.05 -1.28 3.09
C HIS A 108 -0.20 -1.09 4.59
N VAL A 109 0.54 -0.15 5.18
CA VAL A 109 0.32 0.25 6.60
C VAL A 109 -1.08 0.82 6.80
N LEU A 110 -1.56 1.63 5.85
CA LEU A 110 -2.89 2.22 5.89
C LEU A 110 -4.02 1.22 5.56
N GLY A 111 -3.69 -0.03 5.20
CA GLY A 111 -4.68 -1.11 5.04
C GLY A 111 -4.89 -1.60 3.61
N PHE A 112 -4.29 -0.96 2.60
CA PHE A 112 -4.38 -1.44 1.23
C PHE A 112 -3.81 -2.86 1.12
N GLY A 113 -4.58 -3.79 0.59
CA GLY A 113 -4.20 -5.20 0.51
C GLY A 113 -4.19 -5.94 1.85
N THR A 114 -3.72 -5.31 2.91
CA THR A 114 -3.51 -5.93 4.23
C THR A 114 -4.81 -6.11 5.03
N LEU A 115 -5.81 -5.27 4.83
CA LEU A 115 -7.10 -5.36 5.51
C LEU A 115 -8.22 -5.95 4.64
N TRP A 116 -8.02 -6.12 3.35
CA TRP A 116 -9.08 -6.50 2.41
C TRP A 116 -9.75 -7.83 2.75
N LEU A 117 -8.96 -8.87 3.05
CA LEU A 117 -9.52 -10.18 3.41
C LEU A 117 -10.29 -10.09 4.73
N ARG A 118 -9.74 -9.41 5.72
CA ARG A 118 -10.35 -9.21 7.03
C ARG A 118 -11.69 -8.49 6.94
N GLN A 119 -11.80 -7.49 6.05
CA GLN A 119 -13.00 -6.69 5.84
C GLN A 119 -13.95 -7.27 4.78
N ASN A 120 -13.69 -8.50 4.29
CA ASN A 120 -14.49 -9.16 3.26
C ASN A 120 -14.57 -8.36 1.94
N LEU A 121 -13.50 -7.65 1.58
CA LEU A 121 -13.41 -6.85 0.35
C LEU A 121 -12.85 -7.64 -0.84
N ILE A 122 -12.64 -8.95 -0.71
CA ILE A 122 -12.16 -9.82 -1.79
C ILE A 122 -13.21 -10.87 -2.13
N ALA A 123 -13.52 -11.00 -3.41
CA ALA A 123 -14.23 -12.14 -3.96
C ALA A 123 -13.31 -13.05 -4.77
N GLY A 124 -13.56 -14.34 -4.78
CA GLY A 124 -12.77 -15.32 -5.53
C GLY A 124 -11.36 -15.56 -4.97
N THR A 125 -11.16 -15.43 -3.65
CA THR A 125 -9.90 -15.75 -2.98
C THR A 125 -9.42 -17.16 -3.34
N GLY A 126 -8.13 -17.27 -3.68
CA GLY A 126 -7.50 -18.54 -4.08
C GLY A 126 -7.79 -18.98 -5.52
N THR A 127 -8.67 -18.30 -6.25
CA THR A 127 -8.99 -18.62 -7.65
C THR A 127 -8.01 -17.96 -8.64
N MET A 128 -8.21 -18.20 -9.93
CA MET A 128 -7.45 -17.56 -11.01
C MET A 128 -7.92 -16.11 -11.30
N ASP A 129 -9.05 -15.68 -10.73
CA ASP A 129 -9.61 -14.35 -10.97
C ASP A 129 -10.13 -13.70 -9.68
N PRO A 130 -9.26 -13.45 -8.69
CA PRO A 130 -9.65 -12.71 -7.50
C PRO A 130 -9.98 -11.25 -7.84
N ARG A 131 -10.96 -10.68 -7.14
CA ARG A 131 -11.50 -9.34 -7.36
C ARG A 131 -11.68 -8.59 -6.05
N PHE A 132 -11.34 -7.30 -6.03
CA PHE A 132 -11.75 -6.40 -4.98
C PHE A 132 -13.19 -5.95 -5.23
N VAL A 133 -14.04 -6.00 -4.21
CA VAL A 133 -15.49 -5.79 -4.32
C VAL A 133 -16.00 -4.57 -3.55
N GLY A 134 -15.12 -3.71 -3.07
CA GLY A 134 -15.49 -2.45 -2.46
C GLY A 134 -16.27 -1.57 -3.44
N THR A 135 -17.31 -0.90 -2.95
CA THR A 135 -18.28 -0.19 -3.80
C THR A 135 -17.68 1.04 -4.48
N SER A 136 -16.86 1.80 -3.74
CA SER A 136 -16.26 3.04 -4.22
C SER A 136 -15.21 2.76 -5.30
N ALA A 137 -14.29 1.81 -5.05
CA ALA A 137 -13.31 1.42 -6.05
C ALA A 137 -13.95 0.75 -7.27
N SER A 138 -15.00 -0.05 -7.09
CA SER A 138 -15.73 -0.66 -8.22
C SER A 138 -16.37 0.39 -9.11
N ARG A 139 -16.88 1.49 -8.55
CA ARG A 139 -17.43 2.62 -9.32
C ARG A 139 -16.32 3.32 -10.13
N GLU A 140 -15.19 3.66 -9.52
CA GLU A 140 -14.07 4.28 -10.23
C GLU A 140 -13.48 3.36 -11.30
N PHE A 141 -13.49 2.03 -11.08
CA PHE A 141 -13.09 1.06 -12.10
C PHE A 141 -14.05 1.01 -13.30
N ALA A 142 -15.36 1.07 -13.06
CA ALA A 142 -16.35 1.10 -14.14
C ALA A 142 -16.25 2.38 -15.00
N ASP A 143 -15.80 3.49 -14.42
CA ASP A 143 -15.51 4.73 -15.16
C ASP A 143 -14.23 4.59 -16.01
N LEU A 144 -13.23 3.85 -15.54
CA LEU A 144 -11.99 3.57 -16.30
C LEU A 144 -12.18 2.51 -17.37
N ASP A 145 -12.96 1.47 -17.10
CA ASP A 145 -13.26 0.37 -18.02
C ASP A 145 -14.76 0.02 -17.98
N PRO A 146 -15.60 0.69 -18.76
CA PRO A 146 -17.04 0.42 -18.80
C PRO A 146 -17.43 -1.01 -19.17
N GLN A 147 -16.49 -1.81 -19.70
CA GLN A 147 -16.67 -3.22 -20.05
C GLN A 147 -16.02 -4.17 -19.04
N GLY A 148 -15.26 -3.64 -18.08
CA GLY A 148 -14.45 -4.42 -17.11
C GLY A 148 -15.24 -5.13 -16.01
N GLY A 149 -16.55 -4.85 -15.90
CA GLY A 149 -17.42 -5.41 -14.86
C GLY A 149 -17.47 -4.58 -13.58
N ASN A 150 -18.14 -5.10 -12.55
CA ASN A 150 -18.46 -4.38 -11.31
C ASN A 150 -17.50 -4.67 -10.15
N ALA A 151 -16.33 -5.21 -10.42
CA ALA A 151 -15.34 -5.53 -9.38
C ALA A 151 -13.92 -5.41 -9.95
N VAL A 152 -13.01 -4.86 -9.14
CA VAL A 152 -11.67 -4.50 -9.57
C VAL A 152 -10.76 -5.72 -9.63
N PRO A 153 -10.06 -6.01 -10.76
CA PRO A 153 -9.10 -7.09 -10.83
C PRO A 153 -7.92 -6.87 -9.88
N ILE A 154 -7.68 -7.82 -8.97
CA ILE A 154 -6.50 -7.83 -8.12
C ILE A 154 -5.48 -8.87 -8.55
N SER A 155 -4.26 -8.78 -8.06
CA SER A 155 -3.16 -9.65 -8.47
C SER A 155 -3.49 -11.11 -8.22
N ASN A 156 -3.36 -11.93 -9.26
CA ASN A 156 -3.56 -13.38 -9.24
C ASN A 156 -2.25 -14.16 -9.38
N THR A 157 -1.12 -13.45 -9.41
CA THR A 157 0.23 -14.00 -9.55
C THR A 157 1.14 -13.46 -8.45
N GLY A 158 2.34 -13.99 -8.35
CA GLY A 158 3.32 -13.60 -7.33
C GLY A 158 3.26 -14.47 -6.08
N GLY A 159 4.10 -14.14 -5.10
CA GLY A 159 4.16 -14.78 -3.79
C GLY A 159 3.01 -14.37 -2.88
N ALA A 160 3.04 -14.89 -1.65
CA ALA A 160 2.00 -14.62 -0.64
C ALA A 160 1.85 -13.14 -0.26
N GLY A 161 2.84 -12.30 -0.56
CA GLY A 161 2.79 -10.86 -0.33
C GLY A 161 2.24 -10.06 -1.52
N THR A 162 2.28 -10.60 -2.74
CA THR A 162 1.81 -9.90 -3.94
C THR A 162 0.39 -10.30 -4.31
N ARG A 163 0.13 -11.61 -4.27
CA ARG A 163 -1.16 -12.17 -4.67
C ARG A 163 -2.27 -11.69 -3.74
N GLU A 164 -3.36 -11.20 -4.34
CA GLU A 164 -4.57 -10.74 -3.64
C GLU A 164 -4.40 -9.51 -2.73
N SER A 165 -3.24 -8.83 -2.80
CA SER A 165 -2.96 -7.62 -2.01
C SER A 165 -2.59 -6.40 -2.85
N HIS A 166 -2.65 -6.50 -4.18
CA HIS A 166 -2.32 -5.44 -5.14
C HIS A 166 -3.31 -5.41 -6.29
N TRP A 167 -3.37 -4.28 -7.01
CA TRP A 167 -4.01 -4.25 -8.31
C TRP A 167 -3.31 -5.18 -9.30
N ARG A 168 -4.07 -5.73 -10.25
CA ARG A 168 -3.53 -6.66 -11.26
C ARG A 168 -2.66 -5.92 -12.26
N GLU A 169 -1.37 -6.22 -12.30
CA GLU A 169 -0.38 -5.60 -13.16
C GLU A 169 -0.79 -5.53 -14.64
N LEU A 170 -1.28 -6.64 -15.20
CA LEU A 170 -1.72 -6.73 -16.59
C LEU A 170 -2.95 -5.87 -16.92
N VAL A 171 -3.59 -5.27 -15.94
CA VAL A 171 -4.74 -4.37 -16.12
C VAL A 171 -4.32 -2.93 -15.87
N PHE A 172 -3.57 -2.68 -14.79
CA PHE A 172 -3.29 -1.33 -14.29
C PHE A 172 -1.88 -0.81 -14.62
N GLY A 173 -0.96 -1.69 -15.04
CA GLY A 173 0.38 -1.30 -15.46
C GLY A 173 1.15 -0.55 -14.38
N ASP A 174 1.55 0.71 -14.65
CA ASP A 174 2.37 1.53 -13.76
C ASP A 174 1.59 2.23 -12.63
N GLU A 175 0.35 1.84 -12.36
CA GLU A 175 -0.37 2.39 -11.20
C GLU A 175 0.41 2.12 -9.90
N LEU A 176 0.40 3.08 -8.97
CA LEU A 176 1.26 3.05 -7.77
C LEU A 176 1.12 1.76 -6.95
N LEU A 177 -0.12 1.21 -6.86
CA LEU A 177 -0.42 0.09 -5.98
C LEU A 177 -0.56 -1.25 -6.74
N THR A 178 0.09 -1.37 -7.90
CA THR A 178 0.40 -2.66 -8.53
C THR A 178 1.64 -3.30 -7.90
N GLY A 179 1.80 -4.62 -8.04
CA GLY A 179 2.83 -5.39 -7.34
C GLY A 179 4.24 -5.32 -7.94
N PHE A 180 4.48 -4.52 -9.00
CA PHE A 180 5.76 -4.49 -9.70
C PHE A 180 6.25 -3.05 -9.91
N LEU A 181 7.55 -2.84 -9.72
CA LEU A 181 8.22 -1.56 -9.96
C LEU A 181 8.72 -1.51 -11.41
N SER A 182 8.04 -0.73 -12.23
CA SER A 182 8.43 -0.46 -13.62
C SER A 182 9.27 0.82 -13.74
N GLY A 183 9.76 1.11 -14.95
CA GLY A 183 10.57 2.30 -15.25
C GLY A 183 9.79 3.62 -15.39
N GLY A 184 8.44 3.60 -15.36
CA GLY A 184 7.57 4.75 -15.61
C GLY A 184 7.23 5.60 -14.38
N VAL A 185 6.45 6.67 -14.57
CA VAL A 185 5.80 7.40 -13.48
C VAL A 185 4.73 6.50 -12.87
N ARG A 186 4.60 6.53 -11.55
CA ARG A 186 3.64 5.69 -10.81
C ARG A 186 2.52 6.55 -10.21
N PRO A 187 1.44 6.78 -10.95
CA PRO A 187 0.34 7.61 -10.48
C PRO A 187 -0.46 6.91 -9.38
N LEU A 188 -0.82 7.65 -8.35
CA LEU A 188 -1.84 7.26 -7.38
C LEU A 188 -3.22 7.59 -7.97
N SER A 189 -3.89 6.59 -8.51
CA SER A 189 -5.16 6.76 -9.21
C SER A 189 -6.35 7.05 -8.29
N ARG A 190 -7.42 7.62 -8.84
CA ARG A 190 -8.71 7.75 -8.14
C ARG A 190 -9.26 6.41 -7.66
N LEU A 191 -9.01 5.34 -8.43
CA LEU A 191 -9.37 3.98 -8.06
C LEU A 191 -8.70 3.56 -6.74
N SER A 192 -7.40 3.80 -6.61
CA SER A 192 -6.67 3.50 -5.39
C SER A 192 -7.18 4.32 -4.21
N ILE A 193 -7.43 5.61 -4.40
CA ILE A 193 -8.03 6.47 -3.37
C ILE A 193 -9.40 5.93 -2.94
N ALA A 194 -10.25 5.52 -3.89
CA ALA A 194 -11.56 4.95 -3.62
C ALA A 194 -11.50 3.67 -2.77
N SER A 195 -10.45 2.87 -2.92
CA SER A 195 -10.28 1.67 -2.10
C SER A 195 -10.05 1.99 -0.62
N PHE A 196 -9.46 3.14 -0.29
CA PHE A 196 -9.34 3.60 1.09
C PHE A 196 -10.67 4.06 1.67
N GLU A 197 -11.57 4.63 0.85
CA GLU A 197 -12.95 4.90 1.28
C GLU A 197 -13.68 3.57 1.61
N ASP A 198 -13.50 2.53 0.80
CA ASP A 198 -14.07 1.20 1.06
C ASP A 198 -13.49 0.52 2.31
N ILE A 199 -12.23 0.81 2.67
CA ILE A 199 -11.59 0.36 3.92
C ILE A 199 -12.18 1.11 5.13
N GLY A 200 -12.72 2.32 4.94
CA GLY A 200 -13.38 3.09 5.99
C GLY A 200 -12.77 4.47 6.27
N TYR A 201 -11.83 4.93 5.45
CA TYR A 201 -11.29 6.29 5.56
C TYR A 201 -12.22 7.34 4.92
N GLN A 202 -12.12 8.58 5.40
CA GLN A 202 -12.53 9.74 4.63
C GLN A 202 -11.40 10.11 3.67
N VAL A 203 -11.71 10.31 2.40
CA VAL A 203 -10.71 10.53 1.35
C VAL A 203 -10.95 11.80 0.56
N ASP A 204 -9.88 12.37 0.01
CA ASP A 204 -9.93 13.48 -0.94
C ASP A 204 -9.57 13.01 -2.35
N TYR A 205 -10.56 12.82 -3.17
CA TYR A 205 -10.39 12.43 -4.58
C TYR A 205 -9.66 13.47 -5.43
N SER A 206 -9.63 14.74 -5.02
CA SER A 206 -8.86 15.78 -5.75
C SER A 206 -7.35 15.60 -5.65
N SER A 207 -6.91 14.75 -4.72
CA SER A 207 -5.51 14.36 -4.55
C SER A 207 -5.05 13.27 -5.52
N ALA A 208 -5.92 12.74 -6.39
CA ALA A 208 -5.52 11.73 -7.36
C ALA A 208 -4.61 12.30 -8.46
N ASP A 209 -3.66 11.48 -8.89
CA ASP A 209 -2.90 11.75 -10.10
C ASP A 209 -3.71 11.35 -11.35
N PRO A 210 -3.48 12.01 -12.50
CA PRO A 210 -4.08 11.58 -13.77
C PRO A 210 -3.67 10.14 -14.09
N PHE A 211 -4.66 9.30 -14.37
CA PHE A 211 -4.43 7.89 -14.69
C PHE A 211 -5.42 7.41 -15.75
N GLU A 212 -4.90 6.66 -16.74
CA GLU A 212 -5.67 5.95 -17.76
C GLU A 212 -5.18 4.50 -17.82
N LEU A 213 -6.08 3.56 -18.08
CA LEU A 213 -5.69 2.17 -18.24
C LEU A 213 -4.74 2.01 -19.44
N PRO A 214 -3.63 1.27 -19.27
CA PRO A 214 -2.71 1.01 -20.37
C PRO A 214 -3.39 0.16 -21.45
N ASN A 215 -3.16 0.49 -22.71
CA ASN A 215 -3.59 -0.36 -23.81
C ASN A 215 -2.61 -1.55 -24.00
N PHE A 216 -3.04 -2.60 -24.72
CA PHE A 216 -2.22 -3.81 -24.96
C PHE A 216 -0.85 -3.51 -25.57
N ARG A 217 -0.73 -2.49 -26.41
CA ARG A 217 0.55 -2.09 -26.99
C ARG A 217 1.47 -1.51 -25.93
N ASN A 218 0.93 -0.66 -25.05
CA ASN A 218 1.69 -0.09 -23.94
C ASN A 218 2.15 -1.18 -22.97
N LEU A 219 1.27 -2.11 -22.60
CA LEU A 219 1.63 -3.25 -21.74
C LEU A 219 2.76 -4.10 -22.37
N ALA A 220 2.71 -4.33 -23.69
CA ALA A 220 3.77 -5.05 -24.39
C ALA A 220 5.10 -4.27 -24.44
N MET A 221 5.04 -2.93 -24.52
CA MET A 221 6.23 -2.06 -24.54
C MET A 221 6.84 -1.85 -23.15
N MET A 222 6.04 -1.90 -22.09
CA MET A 222 6.50 -1.80 -20.70
C MET A 222 7.37 -2.98 -20.29
N GLY A 223 7.43 -4.02 -21.12
CA GLY A 223 8.31 -5.16 -20.94
C GLY A 223 8.17 -5.79 -19.56
N ILE A 224 7.15 -6.64 -19.39
CA ILE A 224 6.95 -7.44 -18.16
C ILE A 224 8.23 -8.20 -17.72
N THR A 225 9.22 -8.28 -18.61
CA THR A 225 10.50 -8.96 -18.41
C THR A 225 11.50 -8.18 -17.55
N GLU A 226 11.29 -6.87 -17.31
CA GLU A 226 12.21 -6.02 -16.53
C GLU A 226 11.59 -5.48 -15.23
N ALA A 227 10.35 -5.82 -14.93
CA ALA A 227 9.71 -5.41 -13.71
C ALA A 227 10.34 -6.11 -12.50
N VAL A 228 11.03 -5.36 -11.67
CA VAL A 228 11.46 -5.82 -10.35
C VAL A 228 10.21 -5.92 -9.48
N ARG A 229 10.00 -7.07 -8.85
CA ARG A 229 8.90 -7.23 -7.88
C ARG A 229 9.12 -6.29 -6.71
N ILE A 230 8.22 -5.34 -6.49
CA ILE A 230 8.25 -4.57 -5.24
C ILE A 230 7.90 -5.49 -4.09
N CYS A 231 6.96 -6.36 -4.29
CA CYS A 231 6.29 -7.08 -3.23
C CYS A 231 6.29 -8.62 -3.34
N ASP A 232 7.43 -9.28 -3.27
CA ASP A 232 7.47 -10.46 -2.38
C ASP A 232 7.48 -9.98 -0.91
N LEU A 233 7.18 -8.71 -0.71
CA LEU A 233 7.48 -7.80 0.36
C LEU A 233 6.51 -7.86 1.50
N CYS A 234 5.27 -8.20 1.26
CA CYS A 234 4.30 -8.29 2.32
C CYS A 234 4.40 -9.62 3.09
N ARG A 235 5.61 -10.10 3.40
CA ARG A 235 5.78 -11.14 4.42
C ARG A 235 5.16 -10.73 5.75
N MET A 236 5.05 -9.42 6.00
CA MET A 236 4.46 -8.87 7.22
C MET A 236 2.93 -8.82 7.20
N ALA A 237 2.29 -8.85 6.05
CA ALA A 237 0.83 -9.07 5.99
C ALA A 237 0.40 -10.41 6.60
N ARG A 238 1.35 -11.26 7.03
CA ARG A 238 1.07 -12.52 7.73
C ARG A 238 1.03 -12.41 9.24
N THR A 239 1.51 -11.32 9.84
CA THR A 239 1.23 -11.04 11.24
C THR A 239 -0.10 -10.34 11.30
N GLU A 240 -1.14 -11.08 11.68
CA GLU A 240 -2.45 -10.50 11.91
C GLU A 240 -2.32 -9.33 12.88
N PRO A 241 -2.77 -8.12 12.51
CA PRO A 241 -2.72 -6.98 13.42
C PRO A 241 -3.64 -7.21 14.61
N VAL A 242 -3.20 -6.79 15.78
CA VAL A 242 -3.98 -6.91 17.02
C VAL A 242 -4.99 -5.78 17.08
N VAL A 243 -6.26 -6.09 17.41
CA VAL A 243 -7.26 -5.06 17.71
C VAL A 243 -7.06 -4.57 19.14
N LEU A 244 -6.91 -3.27 19.32
CA LEU A 244 -6.72 -2.66 20.64
C LEU A 244 -7.93 -2.98 21.53
N GLY A 245 -7.69 -3.56 22.71
CA GLY A 245 -8.73 -3.95 23.67
C GLY A 245 -9.21 -5.40 23.55
N ALA A 246 -8.73 -6.20 22.59
CA ALA A 246 -9.07 -7.63 22.48
C ALA A 246 -8.34 -8.52 23.51
N GLU A 247 -7.35 -8.01 24.23
CA GLU A 247 -6.55 -8.76 25.21
C GLU A 247 -7.08 -8.72 26.65
N ALA A 248 -8.34 -8.39 26.85
CA ALA A 248 -8.98 -8.41 28.18
C ALA A 248 -10.03 -9.54 28.25
N GLY A 249 -9.68 -10.73 27.79
CA GLY A 249 -10.50 -11.93 27.89
C GLY A 249 -9.70 -13.14 28.35
#